data_b41c465296f226d65c85e3955a0f706e
#
_entry.id   b41c465296f226d65c85e3955a0f706e
#
_cell.length_a   1.000
_cell.length_b   1.000
_cell.length_c   1.000
_cell.angle_alpha   90.00
_cell.angle_beta   90.00
_cell.angle_gamma   90.00
#
_symmetry.space_group_name_H-M   'P 1'
#
loop_
_entity.id
_entity.type
_entity.pdbx_description
1 polymer ?
#
loop_
_entity_poly.entity_id
_entity_poly.type
_entity_poly.pdbx_seq_one_letter_code
_entity_poly.pdbx_strand_id
1 'polypeptide(L)'
;MSETPEEPTGRRRVIGTPFPAPQAVDTISTEPEGPEFSAEPPAPLHAKRAERVVAALFVLAFLAGCGFIAGYVGIEVGPAIPSGANDVVAVLRSNMVLGTCLMIALFALGTGSMIWVRHLTPNIEIEEERHDLQSTPQDRAAFQREFAEGAAVSQVTRRPLLRRTLLLATAPLALAPLVLLRDLGPLPGTSLRHTVWRKGLRAVTLGALRPLRPADISTPGSMITVIPEGYQDDADALAKAGVILIKFAPGELHVPTIYNSGTQLYGMNWTIDNIVAYSKICTHVGCPVALYEQTTHHILCPCHQSTFDAANGANVIFGPAARALPQLPLMVDADGYLAAASDFTQPVGPSFWERG
;
A
#
# COMPACT_ATOMS: atom_id res chain seq x y z
N MET A 1 -20.75 -62.15 -6.05
CA MET A 1 -20.11 -61.37 -7.11
C MET A 1 -20.77 -60.01 -7.08
N SER A 2 -20.21 -59.08 -6.38
CA SER A 2 -20.68 -57.71 -6.26
C SER A 2 -19.51 -56.81 -6.57
N GLU A 3 -19.58 -56.19 -7.75
CA GLU A 3 -18.60 -55.19 -8.19
C GLU A 3 -18.95 -53.85 -7.53
N THR A 4 -17.99 -53.26 -6.89
CA THR A 4 -18.01 -51.87 -6.40
C THR A 4 -17.53 -50.95 -7.52
N PRO A 5 -18.17 -49.76 -7.74
CA PRO A 5 -17.72 -48.81 -8.75
C PRO A 5 -16.50 -48.00 -8.25
N GLU A 6 -15.47 -47.91 -9.08
CA GLU A 6 -14.31 -47.06 -8.91
C GLU A 6 -14.66 -45.57 -9.06
N GLU A 7 -14.22 -44.78 -8.12
CA GLU A 7 -14.26 -43.32 -8.16
C GLU A 7 -13.14 -42.76 -9.06
N PRO A 8 -13.40 -41.76 -9.95
CA PRO A 8 -12.36 -41.19 -10.80
C PRO A 8 -11.57 -40.14 -10.01
N THR A 9 -10.36 -40.46 -9.64
CA THR A 9 -9.39 -39.49 -9.09
C THR A 9 -8.92 -38.53 -10.19
N GLY A 10 -9.50 -37.34 -10.20
CA GLY A 10 -9.05 -36.23 -11.02
C GLY A 10 -7.71 -35.68 -10.56
N ARG A 11 -6.62 -36.12 -11.16
CA ARG A 11 -5.29 -35.51 -10.97
C ARG A 11 -5.24 -34.14 -11.64
N ARG A 12 -5.16 -33.09 -10.86
CA ARG A 12 -4.76 -31.76 -11.32
C ARG A 12 -3.33 -31.83 -11.86
N ARG A 13 -3.13 -31.58 -13.15
CA ARG A 13 -1.80 -31.42 -13.75
C ARG A 13 -1.16 -30.14 -13.19
N VAL A 14 -0.17 -30.29 -12.33
CA VAL A 14 0.77 -29.23 -11.98
C VAL A 14 1.82 -29.22 -13.09
N ILE A 15 1.91 -28.11 -13.83
CA ILE A 15 2.96 -27.87 -14.82
C ILE A 15 4.19 -27.42 -14.02
N GLY A 16 5.10 -28.33 -13.79
CA GLY A 16 6.41 -28.13 -13.20
C GLY A 16 7.10 -29.48 -13.13
N THR A 17 8.30 -29.58 -13.68
CA THR A 17 9.13 -30.78 -13.58
C THR A 17 9.33 -31.14 -12.10
N PRO A 18 9.08 -32.37 -11.67
CA PRO A 18 9.36 -32.76 -10.30
C PRO A 18 10.88 -32.68 -10.06
N PHE A 19 11.29 -31.94 -9.07
CA PHE A 19 12.65 -32.01 -8.55
C PHE A 19 12.91 -33.45 -8.08
N PRO A 20 14.10 -34.02 -8.36
CA PRO A 20 14.44 -35.31 -7.83
C PRO A 20 14.38 -35.28 -6.29
N ALA A 21 13.85 -36.35 -5.72
CA ALA A 21 13.80 -36.49 -4.28
C ALA A 21 15.22 -36.33 -3.71
N PRO A 22 15.40 -35.63 -2.57
CA PRO A 22 16.69 -35.48 -1.95
C PRO A 22 17.26 -36.87 -1.63
N GLN A 23 18.42 -37.17 -2.21
CA GLN A 23 19.18 -38.38 -1.84
C GLN A 23 19.57 -38.21 -0.37
N ALA A 24 19.41 -39.25 0.42
CA ALA A 24 19.88 -39.29 1.78
C ALA A 24 21.39 -39.01 1.75
N VAL A 25 21.80 -37.84 2.22
CA VAL A 25 23.18 -37.51 2.43
C VAL A 25 23.60 -38.23 3.70
N ASP A 26 24.55 -39.14 3.53
CA ASP A 26 25.22 -39.80 4.68
C ASP A 26 25.68 -38.71 5.66
N THR A 27 25.32 -38.87 6.90
CA THR A 27 25.72 -38.02 8.01
C THR A 27 27.25 -38.02 8.16
N ILE A 28 27.91 -37.13 7.44
CA ILE A 28 29.26 -36.71 7.79
C ILE A 28 29.08 -35.73 8.94
N SER A 29 29.37 -36.22 10.14
CA SER A 29 29.55 -35.43 11.35
C SER A 29 30.86 -34.63 11.25
N THR A 30 30.84 -33.56 10.50
CA THR A 30 31.80 -32.48 10.64
C THR A 30 31.00 -31.28 11.15
N GLU A 31 31.36 -30.82 12.36
CA GLU A 31 30.95 -29.46 12.77
C GLU A 31 31.22 -28.55 11.59
N PRO A 32 30.24 -27.68 11.17
CA PRO A 32 30.53 -26.71 10.16
C PRO A 32 31.64 -25.81 10.70
N GLU A 33 32.86 -26.00 10.19
CA GLU A 33 33.87 -24.95 10.29
C GLU A 33 33.20 -23.72 9.69
N GLY A 34 32.90 -22.74 10.56
CA GLY A 34 32.34 -21.47 10.12
C GLY A 34 33.27 -20.89 9.05
N PRO A 35 32.75 -20.14 8.08
CA PRO A 35 33.55 -19.64 6.98
C PRO A 35 34.81 -18.98 7.54
N GLU A 36 35.99 -19.51 7.15
CA GLU A 36 37.25 -18.86 7.44
C GLU A 36 37.22 -17.47 6.82
N PHE A 37 37.02 -16.46 7.65
CA PHE A 37 37.04 -15.06 7.23
C PHE A 37 38.49 -14.65 6.94
N SER A 38 38.97 -14.97 5.74
CA SER A 38 40.26 -14.53 5.24
C SER A 38 40.20 -13.17 4.52
N ALA A 39 39.32 -12.27 4.96
CA ALA A 39 39.34 -10.92 4.47
C ALA A 39 40.54 -10.17 5.06
N GLU A 40 41.50 -9.80 4.22
CA GLU A 40 42.56 -8.86 4.62
C GLU A 40 41.94 -7.60 5.22
N PRO A 41 42.25 -7.26 6.48
CA PRO A 41 41.73 -6.02 7.04
C PRO A 41 42.26 -4.82 6.23
N PRO A 42 41.44 -3.78 5.99
CA PRO A 42 41.88 -2.60 5.28
C PRO A 42 43.12 -1.99 5.93
N ALA A 43 44.04 -1.49 5.12
CA ALA A 43 45.31 -0.96 5.60
C ALA A 43 45.07 0.07 6.75
N PRO A 44 45.71 -0.06 7.91
CA PRO A 44 45.34 0.63 9.15
C PRO A 44 45.35 2.18 9.05
N LEU A 45 46.15 2.76 8.15
CA LEU A 45 46.18 4.19 7.91
C LEU A 45 44.97 4.70 7.13
N HIS A 46 44.47 3.92 6.19
CA HIS A 46 43.26 4.26 5.43
C HIS A 46 42.01 4.11 6.28
N ALA A 47 41.94 3.06 7.12
CA ALA A 47 40.84 2.84 8.04
C ALA A 47 40.65 3.99 9.05
N LYS A 48 41.76 4.48 9.67
CA LYS A 48 41.69 5.63 10.60
C LYS A 48 41.22 6.92 9.94
N ARG A 49 41.57 7.15 8.66
CA ARG A 49 41.06 8.31 7.92
C ARG A 49 39.58 8.16 7.61
N ALA A 50 39.18 7.00 7.12
CA ALA A 50 37.77 6.71 6.85
C ALA A 50 36.93 6.85 8.11
N GLU A 51 37.38 6.30 9.25
CA GLU A 51 36.70 6.42 10.55
C GLU A 51 36.46 7.89 10.95
N ARG A 52 37.50 8.75 10.82
CA ARG A 52 37.36 10.18 11.14
C ARG A 52 36.37 10.90 10.21
N VAL A 53 36.38 10.55 8.91
CA VAL A 53 35.43 11.14 7.94
C VAL A 53 34.00 10.69 8.24
N VAL A 54 33.81 9.42 8.54
CA VAL A 54 32.49 8.88 8.93
C VAL A 54 32.00 9.55 10.22
N ALA A 55 32.86 9.65 11.23
CA ALA A 55 32.51 10.31 12.48
C ALA A 55 32.13 11.79 12.25
N ALA A 56 32.91 12.52 11.43
CA ALA A 56 32.59 13.91 11.10
C ALA A 56 31.26 14.06 10.37
N LEU A 57 30.94 13.16 9.44
CA LEU A 57 29.66 13.14 8.73
C LEU A 57 28.49 12.83 9.65
N PHE A 58 28.65 11.89 10.58
CA PHE A 58 27.60 11.59 11.56
C PHE A 58 27.37 12.73 12.56
N VAL A 59 28.44 13.42 12.98
CA VAL A 59 28.31 14.63 13.79
C VAL A 59 27.60 15.74 13.00
N LEU A 60 27.93 15.91 11.71
CA LEU A 60 27.25 16.87 10.84
C LEU A 60 25.76 16.53 10.68
N ALA A 61 25.45 15.25 10.49
CA ALA A 61 24.06 14.80 10.43
C ALA A 61 23.29 15.10 11.72
N PHE A 62 23.91 14.85 12.87
CA PHE A 62 23.34 15.17 14.17
C PHE A 62 23.09 16.67 14.35
N LEU A 63 24.09 17.51 14.04
CA LEU A 63 23.95 18.97 14.14
C LEU A 63 22.87 19.50 13.19
N ALA A 64 22.79 18.98 11.99
CA ALA A 64 21.73 19.33 11.04
C ALA A 64 20.35 18.89 11.55
N GLY A 65 20.24 17.73 12.17
CA GLY A 65 19.01 17.27 12.84
C GLY A 65 18.59 18.20 13.99
N CYS A 66 19.54 18.63 14.82
CA CYS A 66 19.29 19.62 15.85
C CYS A 66 18.85 20.98 15.25
N GLY A 67 19.50 21.39 14.15
CA GLY A 67 19.12 22.60 13.41
C GLY A 67 17.70 22.52 12.83
N PHE A 68 17.30 21.33 12.33
CA PHE A 68 15.93 21.09 11.87
C PHE A 68 14.92 21.29 13.01
N ILE A 69 15.17 20.68 14.17
CA ILE A 69 14.28 20.80 15.33
C ILE A 69 14.22 22.27 15.82
N ALA A 70 15.38 22.93 15.92
CA ALA A 70 15.44 24.35 16.32
C ALA A 70 14.71 25.27 15.34
N GLY A 71 14.84 24.99 14.03
CA GLY A 71 14.11 25.72 12.98
C GLY A 71 12.60 25.48 13.05
N TYR A 72 12.20 24.24 13.31
CA TYR A 72 10.79 23.88 13.45
C TYR A 72 10.12 24.56 14.64
N VAL A 73 10.81 24.63 15.78
CA VAL A 73 10.28 25.25 16.99
C VAL A 73 10.39 26.77 16.98
N GLY A 74 11.48 27.30 16.40
CA GLY A 74 11.83 28.73 16.50
C GLY A 74 11.32 29.62 15.36
N ILE A 75 10.91 29.01 14.21
CA ILE A 75 10.37 29.79 13.09
C ILE A 75 8.85 29.77 13.15
N GLU A 76 8.27 30.85 13.61
CA GLU A 76 6.83 31.06 13.57
C GLU A 76 6.40 31.19 12.09
N VAL A 77 5.52 30.32 11.67
CA VAL A 77 4.77 30.39 10.41
C VAL A 77 3.40 30.95 10.76
N GLY A 78 2.98 32.01 10.07
CA GLY A 78 1.67 32.61 10.23
C GLY A 78 0.50 31.65 10.04
N PRO A 79 -0.75 32.11 9.93
CA PRO A 79 -1.93 31.26 9.82
C PRO A 79 -1.83 30.29 8.66
N ALA A 80 -2.54 29.15 8.75
CA ALA A 80 -2.51 28.08 7.76
C ALA A 80 -2.85 28.51 6.31
N ILE A 81 -3.58 29.61 6.18
CA ILE A 81 -3.84 30.29 4.90
C ILE A 81 -3.11 31.64 4.96
N PRO A 82 -2.04 31.84 4.16
CA PRO A 82 -1.32 33.11 4.12
C PRO A 82 -2.24 34.25 3.66
N SER A 83 -2.35 35.28 4.51
CA SER A 83 -3.19 36.44 4.23
C SER A 83 -2.42 37.63 3.63
N GLY A 84 -1.10 37.54 3.54
CA GLY A 84 -0.24 38.58 3.00
C GLY A 84 1.16 38.13 2.59
N ALA A 85 1.91 39.05 1.94
CA ALA A 85 3.25 38.76 1.43
C ALA A 85 4.25 38.35 2.54
N ASN A 86 4.11 38.89 3.77
CA ASN A 86 4.96 38.54 4.89
C ASN A 86 4.78 37.11 5.36
N ASP A 87 3.55 36.60 5.32
CA ASP A 87 3.23 35.22 5.69
C ASP A 87 3.84 34.24 4.67
N VAL A 88 3.77 34.58 3.39
CA VAL A 88 4.41 33.79 2.31
C VAL A 88 5.92 33.72 2.50
N VAL A 89 6.57 34.86 2.83
CA VAL A 89 8.02 34.89 3.09
C VAL A 89 8.39 34.08 4.32
N ALA A 90 7.59 34.12 5.39
CA ALA A 90 7.83 33.31 6.59
C ALA A 90 7.74 31.80 6.29
N VAL A 91 6.74 31.37 5.53
CA VAL A 91 6.59 29.97 5.09
C VAL A 91 7.76 29.54 4.22
N LEU A 92 8.16 30.34 3.23
CA LEU A 92 9.31 30.06 2.37
C LEU A 92 10.60 29.93 3.18
N ARG A 93 10.84 30.84 4.13
CA ARG A 93 12.02 30.81 4.99
C ARG A 93 12.05 29.55 5.86
N SER A 94 10.92 29.18 6.46
CA SER A 94 10.78 27.95 7.22
C SER A 94 11.10 26.73 6.36
N ASN A 95 10.48 26.60 5.20
CA ASN A 95 10.70 25.48 4.28
C ASN A 95 12.15 25.40 3.81
N MET A 96 12.81 26.54 3.53
CA MET A 96 14.23 26.57 3.15
C MET A 96 15.13 26.09 4.28
N VAL A 97 14.91 26.55 5.50
CA VAL A 97 15.73 26.14 6.67
C VAL A 97 15.52 24.66 6.95
N LEU A 98 14.28 24.22 7.06
CA LEU A 98 13.95 22.82 7.34
C LEU A 98 14.43 21.89 6.23
N GLY A 99 14.20 22.26 4.97
CA GLY A 99 14.64 21.49 3.82
C GLY A 99 16.15 21.37 3.72
N THR A 100 16.89 22.47 3.97
CA THR A 100 18.35 22.46 3.96
C THR A 100 18.92 21.60 5.10
N CYS A 101 18.40 21.74 6.30
CA CYS A 101 18.81 20.92 7.44
C CYS A 101 18.55 19.43 7.19
N LEU A 102 17.37 19.08 6.69
CA LEU A 102 17.01 17.70 6.36
C LEU A 102 17.91 17.13 5.26
N MET A 103 18.15 17.92 4.21
CA MET A 103 19.05 17.53 3.12
C MET A 103 20.46 17.23 3.65
N ILE A 104 21.04 18.13 4.43
CA ILE A 104 22.37 17.92 5.01
C ILE A 104 22.40 16.68 5.90
N ALA A 105 21.39 16.48 6.76
CA ALA A 105 21.30 15.33 7.65
C ALA A 105 21.28 14.01 6.86
N LEU A 106 20.41 13.91 5.85
CA LEU A 106 20.26 12.69 5.06
C LEU A 106 21.49 12.41 4.19
N PHE A 107 22.06 13.43 3.53
CA PHE A 107 23.27 13.26 2.73
C PHE A 107 24.48 12.89 3.56
N ALA A 108 24.66 13.54 4.73
CA ALA A 108 25.76 13.22 5.62
C ALA A 108 25.63 11.80 6.20
N LEU A 109 24.43 11.40 6.60
CA LEU A 109 24.17 10.05 7.09
C LEU A 109 24.40 9.01 5.97
N GLY A 110 23.84 9.21 4.80
CA GLY A 110 23.97 8.30 3.66
C GLY A 110 25.43 8.16 3.18
N THR A 111 26.12 9.28 3.00
CA THR A 111 27.53 9.30 2.60
C THR A 111 28.43 8.65 3.65
N GLY A 112 28.17 8.97 4.95
CA GLY A 112 28.90 8.35 6.06
C GLY A 112 28.73 6.84 6.09
N SER A 113 27.51 6.34 5.94
CA SER A 113 27.21 4.91 5.89
C SER A 113 27.89 4.22 4.68
N MET A 114 27.87 4.89 3.51
CA MET A 114 28.53 4.35 2.32
C MET A 114 30.07 4.25 2.49
N ILE A 115 30.69 5.29 3.07
CA ILE A 115 32.14 5.27 3.36
C ILE A 115 32.44 4.19 4.38
N TRP A 116 31.62 4.05 5.42
CA TRP A 116 31.77 3.00 6.42
C TRP A 116 31.80 1.63 5.76
N VAL A 117 30.75 1.29 5.00
CA VAL A 117 30.65 -0.01 4.34
C VAL A 117 31.84 -0.27 3.40
N ARG A 118 32.24 0.73 2.60
CA ARG A 118 33.30 0.54 1.62
C ARG A 118 34.71 0.45 2.18
N HIS A 119 34.98 1.05 3.33
CA HIS A 119 36.34 1.23 3.84
C HIS A 119 36.60 0.62 5.22
N LEU A 120 35.55 0.31 5.97
CA LEU A 120 35.68 -0.19 7.36
C LEU A 120 35.09 -1.58 7.53
N THR A 121 34.25 -2.06 6.62
CA THR A 121 33.77 -3.45 6.65
C THR A 121 34.59 -4.32 5.73
N PRO A 122 34.84 -5.58 6.11
CA PRO A 122 35.50 -6.53 5.22
C PRO A 122 34.63 -6.80 3.99
N ASN A 123 35.26 -6.90 2.82
CA ASN A 123 34.59 -7.28 1.59
C ASN A 123 34.49 -8.80 1.54
N ILE A 124 33.39 -9.34 2.01
CA ILE A 124 33.16 -10.80 2.11
C ILE A 124 32.04 -11.11 1.11
N GLU A 125 32.29 -12.07 0.24
CA GLU A 125 31.27 -12.69 -0.56
C GLU A 125 30.63 -13.81 0.28
N ILE A 126 29.34 -13.66 0.59
CA ILE A 126 28.60 -14.66 1.35
C ILE A 126 27.67 -15.35 0.37
N GLU A 127 27.91 -16.63 0.14
CA GLU A 127 26.99 -17.49 -0.59
C GLU A 127 26.10 -18.20 0.44
N GLU A 128 24.81 -17.92 0.41
CA GLU A 128 23.81 -18.63 1.21
C GLU A 128 22.99 -19.52 0.29
N GLU A 129 22.85 -20.78 0.68
CA GLU A 129 21.92 -21.67 0.02
C GLU A 129 20.49 -21.20 0.24
N ARG A 130 19.67 -21.34 -0.79
CA ARG A 130 18.27 -20.97 -0.72
C ARG A 130 17.50 -21.98 0.13
N HIS A 131 17.12 -21.57 1.34
CA HIS A 131 16.31 -22.36 2.25
C HIS A 131 14.82 -22.14 2.04
N ASP A 132 14.01 -23.11 2.44
CA ASP A 132 12.58 -22.96 2.52
C ASP A 132 12.20 -21.86 3.54
N LEU A 133 11.15 -21.08 3.23
CA LEU A 133 10.67 -20.01 4.13
C LEU A 133 10.17 -20.55 5.48
N GLN A 134 9.73 -21.79 5.52
CA GLN A 134 9.26 -22.44 6.75
C GLN A 134 10.38 -23.22 7.41
N SER A 135 10.65 -22.91 8.67
CA SER A 135 11.54 -23.73 9.50
C SER A 135 11.02 -25.16 9.60
N THR A 136 11.94 -26.13 9.70
CA THR A 136 11.55 -27.52 9.88
C THR A 136 10.82 -27.73 11.20
N PRO A 137 9.99 -28.78 11.36
CA PRO A 137 9.38 -29.11 12.65
C PRO A 137 10.40 -29.34 13.76
N GLN A 138 11.58 -29.88 13.40
CA GLN A 138 12.72 -30.13 14.32
C GLN A 138 13.29 -28.82 14.83
N ASP A 139 13.55 -27.83 13.97
CA ASP A 139 14.09 -26.52 14.35
C ASP A 139 13.11 -25.76 15.24
N ARG A 140 11.82 -25.83 14.95
CA ARG A 140 10.80 -25.23 15.82
C ARG A 140 10.76 -25.87 17.20
N ALA A 141 10.91 -27.18 17.28
CA ALA A 141 10.98 -27.89 18.56
C ALA A 141 12.27 -27.60 19.29
N ALA A 142 13.42 -27.45 18.60
CA ALA A 142 14.69 -27.02 19.18
C ALA A 142 14.57 -25.60 19.75
N PHE A 143 14.07 -24.65 18.99
CA PHE A 143 13.83 -23.28 19.46
C PHE A 143 12.94 -23.24 20.70
N GLN A 144 11.85 -24.02 20.74
CA GLN A 144 10.97 -24.07 21.91
C GLN A 144 11.68 -24.56 23.16
N ARG A 145 12.57 -25.58 23.02
CA ARG A 145 13.38 -26.10 24.12
C ARG A 145 14.38 -25.08 24.63
N GLU A 146 15.17 -24.49 23.72
CA GLU A 146 16.17 -23.46 24.06
C GLU A 146 15.52 -22.23 24.72
N PHE A 147 14.36 -21.80 24.21
CA PHE A 147 13.61 -20.69 24.78
C PHE A 147 13.14 -21.05 26.22
N ALA A 148 12.62 -22.26 26.43
CA ALA A 148 12.15 -22.71 27.73
C ALA A 148 13.33 -22.85 28.73
N GLU A 149 14.47 -23.37 28.28
CA GLU A 149 15.71 -23.47 29.07
C GLU A 149 16.24 -22.07 29.44
N GLY A 150 16.31 -21.15 28.45
CA GLY A 150 16.69 -19.75 28.70
C GLY A 150 15.78 -19.07 29.71
N ALA A 151 14.46 -19.26 29.57
CA ALA A 151 13.48 -18.75 30.53
C ALA A 151 13.68 -19.34 31.93
N ALA A 152 14.01 -20.61 32.03
CA ALA A 152 14.28 -21.27 33.30
C ALA A 152 15.58 -20.78 33.95
N VAL A 153 16.66 -20.64 33.18
CA VAL A 153 17.97 -20.14 33.64
C VAL A 153 17.86 -18.66 34.06
N SER A 154 17.10 -17.84 33.37
CA SER A 154 16.91 -16.43 33.75
C SER A 154 16.24 -16.25 35.11
N GLN A 155 15.57 -17.28 35.61
CA GLN A 155 14.77 -17.27 36.87
C GLN A 155 13.71 -16.17 36.97
N VAL A 156 13.40 -15.44 35.89
CA VAL A 156 12.40 -14.36 35.88
C VAL A 156 11.04 -14.88 36.32
N THR A 157 10.69 -16.10 35.91
CA THR A 157 9.42 -16.74 36.27
C THR A 157 9.31 -17.05 37.76
N ARG A 158 10.45 -17.36 38.42
CA ARG A 158 10.52 -17.75 39.86
C ARG A 158 10.71 -16.55 40.78
N ARG A 159 11.05 -15.37 40.25
CA ARG A 159 11.29 -14.15 41.05
C ARG A 159 10.20 -13.11 40.79
N PRO A 160 9.13 -13.07 41.57
CA PRO A 160 7.97 -12.21 41.31
C PRO A 160 8.34 -10.72 41.38
N LEU A 161 9.26 -10.32 42.22
CA LEU A 161 9.72 -8.92 42.30
C LEU A 161 10.43 -8.51 41.03
N LEU A 162 11.39 -9.29 40.53
CA LEU A 162 12.11 -9.01 39.29
C LEU A 162 11.17 -8.94 38.09
N ARG A 163 10.22 -9.88 37.99
CA ARG A 163 9.21 -9.86 36.93
C ARG A 163 8.32 -8.61 36.97
N ARG A 164 7.85 -8.23 38.17
CA ARG A 164 7.00 -7.03 38.33
C ARG A 164 7.75 -5.74 38.00
N THR A 165 9.01 -5.62 38.46
CA THR A 165 9.82 -4.44 38.16
C THR A 165 10.20 -4.38 36.68
N LEU A 166 10.50 -5.50 36.05
CA LEU A 166 10.76 -5.54 34.59
C LEU A 166 9.52 -5.15 33.80
N LEU A 167 8.35 -5.71 34.12
CA LEU A 167 7.09 -5.32 33.48
C LEU A 167 6.78 -3.84 33.70
N LEU A 168 6.99 -3.32 34.91
CA LEU A 168 6.80 -1.91 35.22
C LEU A 168 7.76 -1.01 34.41
N ALA A 169 9.00 -1.43 34.26
CA ALA A 169 10.01 -0.68 33.49
C ALA A 169 9.72 -0.72 31.97
N THR A 170 9.19 -1.82 31.44
CA THR A 170 8.89 -1.96 30.01
C THR A 170 7.49 -1.46 29.63
N ALA A 171 6.57 -1.37 30.58
CA ALA A 171 5.18 -0.93 30.32
C ALA A 171 5.10 0.44 29.64
N PRO A 172 5.86 1.49 30.02
CA PRO A 172 5.82 2.77 29.32
C PRO A 172 6.21 2.65 27.85
N LEU A 173 7.20 1.82 27.51
CA LEU A 173 7.64 1.59 26.14
C LEU A 173 6.55 0.87 25.31
N ALA A 174 5.84 -0.08 25.91
CA ALA A 174 4.74 -0.77 25.26
C ALA A 174 3.47 0.09 25.13
N LEU A 175 3.25 1.01 26.10
CA LEU A 175 2.08 1.90 26.10
C LEU A 175 2.27 3.15 25.22
N ALA A 176 3.50 3.60 25.02
CA ALA A 176 3.78 4.78 24.19
C ALA A 176 3.17 4.70 22.78
N PRO A 177 3.29 3.58 22.03
CA PRO A 177 2.61 3.44 20.74
C PRO A 177 1.09 3.54 20.84
N LEU A 178 0.48 3.05 21.93
CA LEU A 178 -0.97 3.11 22.11
C LEU A 178 -1.47 4.55 22.30
N VAL A 179 -0.66 5.39 22.98
CA VAL A 179 -0.97 6.82 23.12
C VAL A 179 -0.91 7.50 21.76
N LEU A 180 0.11 7.21 20.95
CA LEU A 180 0.24 7.74 19.59
C LEU A 180 -0.88 7.23 18.66
N LEU A 181 -1.28 5.97 18.78
CA LEU A 181 -2.37 5.38 18.01
C LEU A 181 -3.73 6.00 18.35
N ARG A 182 -3.91 6.52 19.57
CA ARG A 182 -5.12 7.24 19.96
C ARG A 182 -5.41 8.44 19.05
N ASP A 183 -4.37 9.12 18.59
CA ASP A 183 -4.49 10.34 17.79
C ASP A 183 -4.67 10.05 16.29
N LEU A 184 -4.76 8.79 15.87
CA LEU A 184 -5.14 8.41 14.50
C LEU A 184 -6.60 8.73 14.14
N GLY A 185 -7.35 9.29 15.08
CA GLY A 185 -8.74 9.66 14.92
C GLY A 185 -9.73 8.54 15.28
N PRO A 186 -11.03 8.83 15.16
CA PRO A 186 -12.06 7.85 15.45
C PRO A 186 -12.01 6.70 14.42
N LEU A 187 -12.41 5.50 14.86
CA LEU A 187 -12.56 4.37 13.95
C LEU A 187 -13.57 4.71 12.84
N PRO A 188 -13.31 4.34 11.60
CA PRO A 188 -14.10 4.75 10.44
C PRO A 188 -15.54 4.21 10.45
N GLY A 189 -15.86 3.21 11.26
CA GLY A 189 -17.16 2.58 11.32
C GLY A 189 -17.60 2.08 9.94
N THR A 190 -18.78 2.52 9.48
CA THR A 190 -19.31 2.19 8.16
C THR A 190 -18.91 3.18 7.06
N SER A 191 -18.19 4.25 7.38
CA SER A 191 -17.87 5.32 6.43
C SER A 191 -17.03 4.86 5.24
N LEU A 192 -16.26 3.76 5.40
CA LEU A 192 -15.49 3.16 4.31
C LEU A 192 -16.36 2.36 3.33
N ARG A 193 -17.61 2.08 3.67
CA ARG A 193 -18.53 1.28 2.85
C ARG A 193 -19.43 2.13 1.97
N HIS A 194 -19.52 3.42 2.26
CA HIS A 194 -20.44 4.34 1.62
C HIS A 194 -19.71 5.56 1.07
N THR A 195 -20.29 6.10 0.01
CA THR A 195 -19.88 7.39 -0.55
C THR A 195 -20.99 8.41 -0.35
N VAL A 196 -20.81 9.60 -0.90
CA VAL A 196 -21.86 10.63 -0.90
C VAL A 196 -22.87 10.45 -2.05
N TRP A 197 -22.62 9.50 -2.96
CA TRP A 197 -23.55 9.21 -4.04
C TRP A 197 -24.90 8.72 -3.49
N ARG A 198 -25.95 9.21 -4.07
CA ARG A 198 -27.34 8.84 -3.74
C ARG A 198 -28.24 9.07 -4.94
N LYS A 199 -29.41 8.47 -4.90
CA LYS A 199 -30.39 8.61 -5.98
C LYS A 199 -30.66 10.07 -6.33
N GLY A 200 -30.55 10.40 -7.61
CA GLY A 200 -30.80 11.73 -8.16
C GLY A 200 -29.64 12.72 -8.03
N LEU A 201 -28.52 12.34 -7.40
CA LEU A 201 -27.34 13.21 -7.34
C LEU A 201 -26.65 13.24 -8.72
N ARG A 202 -26.53 14.43 -9.32
CA ARG A 202 -25.96 14.63 -10.65
C ARG A 202 -24.47 14.39 -10.70
N ALA A 203 -24.02 13.91 -11.84
CA ALA A 203 -22.60 13.82 -12.17
C ALA A 203 -22.17 15.11 -12.88
N VAL A 204 -21.18 15.81 -12.30
CA VAL A 204 -20.59 17.03 -12.90
C VAL A 204 -19.14 16.78 -13.26
N THR A 205 -18.67 17.44 -14.33
CA THR A 205 -17.27 17.34 -14.77
C THR A 205 -16.31 17.88 -13.72
N LEU A 206 -15.20 17.17 -13.49
CA LEU A 206 -14.14 17.68 -12.65
C LEU A 206 -13.52 18.94 -13.29
N GLY A 207 -13.46 20.02 -12.53
CA GLY A 207 -12.91 21.31 -12.94
C GLY A 207 -13.97 22.29 -13.43
N ALA A 208 -14.72 22.00 -14.50
CA ALA A 208 -15.75 22.91 -15.02
C ALA A 208 -17.07 22.85 -14.25
N LEU A 209 -17.28 21.82 -13.41
CA LEU A 209 -18.50 21.58 -12.61
C LEU A 209 -19.79 21.59 -13.44
N ARG A 210 -19.68 21.21 -14.71
CA ARG A 210 -20.82 21.20 -15.65
C ARG A 210 -21.56 19.86 -15.53
N PRO A 211 -22.89 19.86 -15.29
CA PRO A 211 -23.71 18.66 -15.38
C PRO A 211 -23.68 18.08 -16.80
N LEU A 212 -23.65 16.76 -16.92
CA LEU A 212 -23.57 16.06 -18.19
C LEU A 212 -24.88 15.40 -18.55
N ARG A 213 -25.26 15.52 -19.84
CA ARG A 213 -26.32 14.72 -20.45
C ARG A 213 -25.69 13.54 -21.21
N PRO A 214 -26.41 12.43 -21.44
CA PRO A 214 -25.90 11.34 -22.26
C PRO A 214 -25.40 11.81 -23.65
N ALA A 215 -26.11 12.78 -24.24
CA ALA A 215 -25.76 13.35 -25.56
C ALA A 215 -24.46 14.17 -25.55
N ASP A 216 -24.03 14.70 -24.41
CA ASP A 216 -22.76 15.43 -24.28
C ASP A 216 -21.54 14.48 -24.42
N ILE A 217 -21.75 13.16 -24.23
CA ILE A 217 -20.73 12.12 -24.38
C ILE A 217 -21.03 11.32 -25.65
N SER A 218 -20.81 11.94 -26.80
CA SER A 218 -21.22 11.39 -28.11
C SER A 218 -20.18 10.47 -28.74
N THR A 219 -18.89 10.66 -28.43
CA THR A 219 -17.79 9.92 -29.08
C THR A 219 -17.48 8.63 -28.35
N PRO A 220 -17.64 7.45 -29.00
CA PRO A 220 -17.16 6.19 -28.43
C PRO A 220 -15.66 6.23 -28.09
N GLY A 221 -15.27 5.58 -27.00
CA GLY A 221 -13.90 5.64 -26.48
C GLY A 221 -13.60 6.86 -25.61
N SER A 222 -14.56 7.78 -25.42
CA SER A 222 -14.39 8.92 -24.50
C SER A 222 -14.39 8.44 -23.05
N MET A 223 -13.44 8.93 -22.26
CA MET A 223 -13.42 8.79 -20.79
C MET A 223 -13.46 10.17 -20.12
N ILE A 224 -14.41 10.38 -19.24
CA ILE A 224 -14.62 11.66 -18.54
C ILE A 224 -14.61 11.41 -17.04
N THR A 225 -13.81 12.18 -16.30
CA THR A 225 -13.85 12.15 -14.83
C THR A 225 -14.98 13.07 -14.34
N VAL A 226 -15.84 12.52 -13.51
CA VAL A 226 -16.95 13.24 -12.87
C VAL A 226 -16.91 13.08 -11.35
N ILE A 227 -17.53 14.05 -10.69
CA ILE A 227 -17.71 14.11 -9.24
C ILE A 227 -19.19 14.37 -8.94
N PRO A 228 -19.65 14.11 -7.70
CA PRO A 228 -21.01 14.44 -7.30
C PRO A 228 -21.19 15.95 -7.21
N GLU A 229 -22.31 16.45 -7.74
CA GLU A 229 -22.67 17.87 -7.71
C GLU A 229 -22.71 18.40 -6.28
N GLY A 230 -22.08 19.58 -6.04
CA GLY A 230 -22.05 20.24 -4.72
C GLY A 230 -20.99 19.75 -3.76
N TYR A 231 -20.12 18.79 -4.16
CA TYR A 231 -19.06 18.24 -3.30
C TYR A 231 -17.64 18.59 -3.77
N GLN A 232 -17.50 19.56 -4.66
CA GLN A 232 -16.20 19.95 -5.23
C GLN A 232 -15.17 20.45 -4.19
N ASP A 233 -15.65 20.98 -3.07
CA ASP A 233 -14.80 21.53 -1.99
C ASP A 233 -14.67 20.58 -0.79
N ASP A 234 -15.29 19.41 -0.86
CA ASP A 234 -15.23 18.38 0.19
C ASP A 234 -14.19 17.30 -0.18
N ALA A 235 -12.97 17.47 0.35
CA ALA A 235 -11.86 16.58 0.07
C ALA A 235 -12.13 15.13 0.54
N ASP A 236 -12.83 14.94 1.66
CA ASP A 236 -13.15 13.61 2.20
C ASP A 236 -14.18 12.89 1.31
N ALA A 237 -15.17 13.63 0.82
CA ALA A 237 -16.12 13.10 -0.13
C ALA A 237 -15.44 12.75 -1.46
N LEU A 238 -14.61 13.65 -2.00
CA LEU A 238 -13.91 13.46 -3.27
C LEU A 238 -12.91 12.30 -3.24
N ALA A 239 -12.30 12.03 -2.09
CA ALA A 239 -11.39 10.90 -1.92
C ALA A 239 -12.04 9.53 -2.25
N LYS A 240 -13.37 9.44 -2.17
CA LYS A 240 -14.13 8.21 -2.42
C LYS A 240 -15.11 8.30 -3.58
N ALA A 241 -15.55 9.51 -3.93
CA ALA A 241 -16.68 9.70 -4.83
C ALA A 241 -16.27 9.99 -6.28
N GLY A 242 -14.99 10.03 -6.61
CA GLY A 242 -14.54 10.20 -7.98
C GLY A 242 -15.01 9.04 -8.87
N VAL A 243 -15.58 9.37 -10.02
CA VAL A 243 -16.14 8.43 -11.00
C VAL A 243 -15.54 8.69 -12.37
N ILE A 244 -15.33 7.65 -13.15
CA ILE A 244 -15.04 7.72 -14.58
C ILE A 244 -16.27 7.25 -15.36
N LEU A 245 -16.72 8.10 -16.30
CA LEU A 245 -17.71 7.76 -17.30
C LEU A 245 -16.99 7.36 -18.58
N ILE A 246 -17.36 6.22 -19.16
CA ILE A 246 -16.79 5.74 -20.42
C ILE A 246 -17.92 5.46 -21.39
N LYS A 247 -17.83 6.03 -22.61
CA LYS A 247 -18.76 5.78 -23.71
C LYS A 247 -18.19 4.67 -24.59
N PHE A 248 -19.00 3.68 -24.87
CA PHE A 248 -18.67 2.58 -25.79
C PHE A 248 -19.49 2.68 -27.08
N ALA A 249 -18.98 2.09 -28.15
CA ALA A 249 -19.76 1.85 -29.35
C ALA A 249 -20.82 0.76 -29.07
N PRO A 250 -21.92 0.74 -29.84
CA PRO A 250 -22.93 -0.31 -29.69
C PRO A 250 -22.33 -1.71 -29.86
N GLY A 251 -22.54 -2.57 -28.87
CA GLY A 251 -22.05 -3.95 -28.88
C GLY A 251 -20.65 -4.18 -28.32
N GLU A 252 -19.93 -3.13 -27.90
CA GLU A 252 -18.62 -3.28 -27.26
C GLU A 252 -18.69 -3.46 -25.73
N LEU A 253 -19.74 -2.92 -25.11
CA LEU A 253 -19.91 -2.99 -23.66
C LEU A 253 -20.65 -4.26 -23.23
N HIS A 254 -20.03 -5.06 -22.38
CA HIS A 254 -20.53 -6.36 -21.89
C HIS A 254 -20.40 -6.46 -20.37
N VAL A 255 -21.13 -5.64 -19.61
CA VAL A 255 -21.09 -5.71 -18.15
C VAL A 255 -21.89 -6.93 -17.67
N PRO A 256 -21.27 -7.94 -17.07
CA PRO A 256 -21.97 -9.10 -16.56
C PRO A 256 -22.90 -8.70 -15.41
N THR A 257 -24.08 -9.30 -15.32
CA THR A 257 -24.95 -9.10 -14.16
C THR A 257 -24.48 -10.03 -13.04
N ILE A 258 -23.88 -9.45 -12.00
CA ILE A 258 -23.31 -10.18 -10.86
C ILE A 258 -24.08 -9.83 -9.60
N TYR A 259 -24.43 -10.85 -8.81
CA TYR A 259 -25.07 -10.72 -7.50
C TYR A 259 -24.16 -11.31 -6.41
N ASN A 260 -24.19 -10.69 -5.26
CA ASN A 260 -23.61 -11.24 -4.03
C ASN A 260 -24.64 -11.10 -2.89
N SER A 261 -25.01 -12.23 -2.28
CA SER A 261 -26.00 -12.27 -1.17
C SER A 261 -27.30 -11.51 -1.47
N GLY A 262 -27.77 -11.59 -2.74
CA GLY A 262 -28.99 -10.92 -3.21
C GLY A 262 -28.81 -9.45 -3.63
N THR A 263 -27.62 -8.86 -3.42
CA THR A 263 -27.32 -7.51 -3.88
C THR A 263 -26.65 -7.54 -5.24
N GLN A 264 -27.19 -6.79 -6.21
CA GLN A 264 -26.54 -6.63 -7.52
C GLN A 264 -25.26 -5.81 -7.36
N LEU A 265 -24.16 -6.28 -7.95
CA LEU A 265 -22.86 -5.63 -7.91
C LEU A 265 -22.52 -4.93 -9.22
N TYR A 266 -22.92 -5.52 -10.35
CA TYR A 266 -22.69 -5.07 -11.72
C TYR A 266 -23.87 -5.39 -12.59
N GLY A 267 -24.05 -4.65 -13.70
CA GLY A 267 -25.02 -5.00 -14.71
C GLY A 267 -25.18 -3.95 -15.81
N MET A 268 -25.60 -4.42 -17.00
CA MET A 268 -25.93 -3.55 -18.13
C MET A 268 -27.10 -2.61 -17.84
N ASN A 269 -28.02 -3.00 -16.95
CA ASN A 269 -29.17 -2.20 -16.52
C ASN A 269 -28.78 -0.94 -15.73
N TRP A 270 -27.50 -0.78 -15.37
CA TRP A 270 -26.94 0.39 -14.72
C TRP A 270 -26.20 1.33 -15.68
N THR A 271 -26.28 1.06 -16.96
CA THR A 271 -25.68 1.88 -18.03
C THR A 271 -26.73 2.71 -18.73
N ILE A 272 -26.34 3.83 -19.29
CA ILE A 272 -27.22 4.71 -20.06
C ILE A 272 -26.57 4.93 -21.42
N ASP A 273 -27.25 4.57 -22.51
CA ASP A 273 -26.78 4.84 -23.88
C ASP A 273 -25.31 4.39 -24.09
N ASN A 274 -24.98 3.15 -23.71
CA ASN A 274 -23.61 2.59 -23.70
C ASN A 274 -22.59 3.43 -22.92
N ILE A 275 -23.03 4.24 -21.97
CA ILE A 275 -22.17 4.91 -20.99
C ILE A 275 -22.20 4.09 -19.72
N VAL A 276 -21.02 3.71 -19.24
CA VAL A 276 -20.84 3.05 -17.94
C VAL A 276 -20.11 3.97 -16.98
N ALA A 277 -20.39 3.85 -15.70
CA ALA A 277 -19.76 4.58 -14.63
C ALA A 277 -19.00 3.63 -13.69
N TYR A 278 -17.70 3.81 -13.56
CA TYR A 278 -16.90 3.06 -12.61
C TYR A 278 -16.25 3.99 -11.58
N SER A 279 -16.04 3.48 -10.38
CA SER A 279 -15.22 4.18 -9.39
C SER A 279 -13.85 4.50 -9.98
N LYS A 280 -13.40 5.74 -9.80
CA LYS A 280 -12.05 6.17 -10.17
C LYS A 280 -10.98 5.65 -9.22
N ILE A 281 -11.35 5.06 -8.08
CA ILE A 281 -10.45 4.68 -7.02
C ILE A 281 -10.05 3.21 -7.18
N CYS A 282 -8.74 2.98 -7.38
CA CYS A 282 -8.18 1.65 -7.59
C CYS A 282 -8.42 0.74 -6.38
N THR A 283 -8.83 -0.49 -6.66
CA THR A 283 -9.13 -1.49 -5.63
C THR A 283 -7.88 -2.16 -5.01
N HIS A 284 -6.68 -1.80 -5.47
CA HIS A 284 -5.43 -2.22 -4.83
C HIS A 284 -5.18 -1.45 -3.52
N VAL A 285 -4.80 -0.18 -3.60
CA VAL A 285 -4.49 0.68 -2.43
C VAL A 285 -5.10 2.08 -2.53
N GLY A 286 -6.08 2.31 -3.39
CA GLY A 286 -6.84 3.55 -3.42
C GLY A 286 -6.30 4.66 -4.33
N CYS A 287 -5.30 4.40 -5.17
CA CYS A 287 -4.85 5.40 -6.15
C CYS A 287 -5.94 5.70 -7.19
N PRO A 288 -6.06 6.94 -7.70
CA PRO A 288 -6.97 7.23 -8.79
C PRO A 288 -6.49 6.60 -10.11
N VAL A 289 -7.32 5.80 -10.75
CA VAL A 289 -7.05 5.33 -12.11
C VAL A 289 -7.18 6.50 -13.09
N ALA A 290 -6.24 6.60 -14.05
CA ALA A 290 -6.14 7.79 -14.87
C ALA A 290 -5.86 7.53 -16.35
N LEU A 291 -5.33 6.38 -16.71
CA LEU A 291 -4.95 6.04 -18.08
C LEU A 291 -6.00 5.13 -18.70
N TYR A 292 -6.41 5.45 -19.91
CA TYR A 292 -7.39 4.66 -20.65
C TYR A 292 -6.93 4.46 -22.09
N GLU A 293 -6.88 3.21 -22.50
CA GLU A 293 -6.58 2.82 -23.87
C GLU A 293 -7.89 2.52 -24.62
N GLN A 294 -8.18 3.31 -25.63
CA GLN A 294 -9.46 3.23 -26.34
C GLN A 294 -9.62 1.96 -27.18
N THR A 295 -8.51 1.41 -27.70
CA THR A 295 -8.52 0.24 -28.58
C THR A 295 -8.79 -1.06 -27.86
N THR A 296 -8.26 -1.19 -26.65
CA THR A 296 -8.42 -2.39 -25.82
C THR A 296 -9.45 -2.23 -24.71
N HIS A 297 -9.94 -1.00 -24.53
CA HIS A 297 -10.82 -0.59 -23.44
C HIS A 297 -10.22 -0.83 -22.04
N HIS A 298 -8.89 -0.82 -21.94
CA HIS A 298 -8.19 -1.05 -20.69
C HIS A 298 -8.01 0.25 -19.90
N ILE A 299 -8.32 0.19 -18.62
CA ILE A 299 -8.04 1.25 -17.65
C ILE A 299 -6.80 0.84 -16.87
N LEU A 300 -5.78 1.69 -16.81
CA LEU A 300 -4.54 1.46 -16.08
C LEU A 300 -4.44 2.37 -14.85
N CYS A 301 -4.12 1.78 -13.72
CA CYS A 301 -3.71 2.50 -12.52
C CYS A 301 -2.21 2.84 -12.59
N PRO A 302 -1.80 4.11 -12.55
CA PRO A 302 -0.40 4.48 -12.73
C PRO A 302 0.51 4.09 -11.56
N CYS A 303 -0.06 3.83 -10.36
CA CYS A 303 0.74 3.58 -9.17
C CYS A 303 1.44 2.20 -9.20
N HIS A 304 0.69 1.13 -9.44
CA HIS A 304 1.21 -0.25 -9.42
C HIS A 304 0.73 -1.05 -10.63
N GLN A 305 0.31 -0.37 -11.70
CA GLN A 305 -0.05 -0.95 -12.99
C GLN A 305 -1.20 -1.99 -12.94
N SER A 306 -2.09 -1.90 -11.95
CA SER A 306 -3.34 -2.68 -12.03
C SER A 306 -4.12 -2.25 -13.25
N THR A 307 -4.48 -3.23 -14.09
CA THR A 307 -5.19 -3.00 -15.35
C THR A 307 -6.57 -3.65 -15.28
N PHE A 308 -7.57 -2.91 -15.74
CA PHE A 308 -8.98 -3.30 -15.67
C PHE A 308 -9.59 -3.27 -17.08
N ASP A 309 -10.36 -4.29 -17.41
CA ASP A 309 -11.12 -4.35 -18.67
C ASP A 309 -12.46 -3.61 -18.49
N ALA A 310 -12.52 -2.36 -18.95
CA ALA A 310 -13.69 -1.52 -18.80
C ALA A 310 -14.91 -2.03 -19.60
N ALA A 311 -14.71 -2.76 -20.68
CA ALA A 311 -15.79 -3.33 -21.49
C ALA A 311 -16.50 -4.47 -20.75
N ASN A 312 -15.80 -5.20 -19.88
CA ASN A 312 -16.30 -6.37 -19.17
C ASN A 312 -16.43 -6.14 -17.65
N GLY A 313 -17.10 -5.09 -17.23
CA GLY A 313 -17.36 -4.81 -15.81
C GLY A 313 -16.14 -4.37 -15.01
N ALA A 314 -15.14 -3.79 -15.68
CA ALA A 314 -13.87 -3.37 -15.10
C ALA A 314 -13.15 -4.48 -14.32
N ASN A 315 -13.22 -5.72 -14.81
CA ASN A 315 -12.52 -6.87 -14.24
C ASN A 315 -11.00 -6.66 -14.30
N VAL A 316 -10.31 -7.16 -13.28
CA VAL A 316 -8.83 -7.10 -13.24
C VAL A 316 -8.26 -8.08 -14.24
N ILE A 317 -7.42 -7.58 -15.15
CA ILE A 317 -6.71 -8.41 -16.14
C ILE A 317 -5.21 -8.47 -15.88
N PHE A 318 -4.66 -7.51 -15.12
CA PHE A 318 -3.26 -7.48 -14.76
C PHE A 318 -3.03 -6.68 -13.47
N GLY A 319 -1.96 -6.99 -12.75
CA GLY A 319 -1.49 -6.24 -11.59
C GLY A 319 -2.08 -6.68 -10.26
N PRO A 320 -1.79 -5.94 -9.18
CA PRO A 320 -2.06 -6.39 -7.82
C PRO A 320 -3.49 -6.09 -7.30
N ALA A 321 -4.36 -5.45 -8.08
CA ALA A 321 -5.74 -5.23 -7.67
C ALA A 321 -6.48 -6.56 -7.46
N ALA A 322 -7.17 -6.70 -6.33
CA ALA A 322 -7.81 -7.97 -5.97
C ALA A 322 -9.24 -8.11 -6.51
N ARG A 323 -9.85 -7.03 -7.01
CA ARG A 323 -11.24 -7.04 -7.53
C ARG A 323 -11.45 -5.95 -8.59
N ALA A 324 -12.54 -6.09 -9.35
CA ALA A 324 -12.99 -5.11 -10.32
C ALA A 324 -13.25 -3.73 -9.67
N LEU A 325 -13.22 -2.67 -10.49
CA LEU A 325 -13.67 -1.35 -10.04
C LEU A 325 -15.19 -1.36 -9.83
N PRO A 326 -15.71 -0.89 -8.68
CA PRO A 326 -17.15 -0.81 -8.46
C PRO A 326 -17.88 0.00 -9.54
N GLN A 327 -19.03 -0.49 -10.00
CA GLN A 327 -19.91 0.21 -10.92
C GLN A 327 -20.88 1.10 -10.15
N LEU A 328 -21.01 2.36 -10.58
CA LEU A 328 -22.05 3.26 -10.08
C LEU A 328 -23.31 3.09 -10.93
N PRO A 329 -24.47 2.77 -10.33
CA PRO A 329 -25.73 2.71 -11.06
C PRO A 329 -26.11 4.10 -11.61
N LEU A 330 -26.30 4.22 -12.93
CA LEU A 330 -26.68 5.47 -13.59
C LEU A 330 -28.20 5.54 -13.81
N MET A 331 -28.71 6.77 -13.79
CA MET A 331 -30.03 7.14 -14.27
C MET A 331 -29.97 8.49 -15.00
N VAL A 332 -31.01 8.83 -15.70
CA VAL A 332 -31.24 10.16 -16.23
C VAL A 332 -32.30 10.84 -15.37
N ASP A 333 -32.02 12.05 -14.88
CA ASP A 333 -32.97 12.80 -14.08
C ASP A 333 -34.09 13.45 -14.94
N ALA A 334 -35.02 14.14 -14.29
CA ALA A 334 -36.15 14.77 -14.96
C ALA A 334 -35.75 15.89 -15.97
N ASP A 335 -34.56 16.48 -15.77
CA ASP A 335 -33.99 17.52 -16.62
C ASP A 335 -33.11 16.98 -17.75
N GLY A 336 -32.94 15.64 -17.82
CA GLY A 336 -32.16 14.96 -18.84
C GLY A 336 -30.68 14.83 -18.53
N TYR A 337 -30.23 15.05 -17.28
CA TYR A 337 -28.85 14.91 -16.85
C TYR A 337 -28.53 13.53 -16.29
N LEU A 338 -27.29 13.12 -16.45
CA LEU A 338 -26.77 11.90 -15.82
C LEU A 338 -26.68 12.10 -14.31
N ALA A 339 -27.28 11.17 -13.58
CA ALA A 339 -27.30 11.14 -12.12
C ALA A 339 -27.09 9.71 -11.63
N ALA A 340 -26.74 9.54 -10.35
CA ALA A 340 -26.70 8.24 -9.72
C ALA A 340 -28.11 7.72 -9.43
N ALA A 341 -28.34 6.44 -9.69
CA ALA A 341 -29.59 5.76 -9.28
C ALA A 341 -29.52 5.30 -7.81
N SER A 342 -28.32 5.09 -7.28
CA SER A 342 -28.04 4.76 -5.88
C SER A 342 -26.56 5.06 -5.58
N ASP A 343 -26.13 4.84 -4.35
CA ASP A 343 -24.70 4.70 -4.03
C ASP A 343 -24.11 3.41 -4.66
N PHE A 344 -22.79 3.29 -4.66
CA PHE A 344 -22.12 2.03 -4.96
C PHE A 344 -22.62 0.93 -4.03
N THR A 345 -22.82 -0.25 -4.58
CA THR A 345 -23.24 -1.44 -3.81
C THR A 345 -22.08 -2.19 -3.19
N GLN A 346 -20.86 -1.74 -3.47
CA GLN A 346 -19.61 -2.27 -2.93
C GLN A 346 -18.75 -1.12 -2.40
N PRO A 347 -17.91 -1.34 -1.39
CA PRO A 347 -16.93 -0.35 -0.96
C PRO A 347 -16.05 0.12 -2.12
N VAL A 348 -15.75 1.40 -2.17
CA VAL A 348 -14.86 2.00 -3.15
C VAL A 348 -13.41 1.87 -2.67
N GLY A 349 -12.48 1.63 -3.59
CA GLY A 349 -11.07 1.46 -3.27
C GLY A 349 -10.74 0.10 -2.66
N PRO A 350 -9.68 -0.02 -1.84
CA PRO A 350 -9.31 -1.26 -1.20
C PRO A 350 -10.39 -1.68 -0.19
N SER A 351 -10.65 -2.99 -0.11
CA SER A 351 -11.65 -3.55 0.80
C SER A 351 -11.15 -4.83 1.46
N PHE A 352 -9.84 -4.85 1.80
CA PHE A 352 -9.20 -6.03 2.40
C PHE A 352 -9.85 -6.47 3.72
N TRP A 353 -10.46 -5.55 4.47
CA TRP A 353 -11.14 -5.80 5.74
C TRP A 353 -12.46 -6.60 5.59
N GLU A 354 -12.96 -6.76 4.37
CA GLU A 354 -14.16 -7.56 4.07
C GLU A 354 -13.84 -8.93 3.47
N ARG A 355 -12.56 -9.25 3.36
CA ARG A 355 -12.06 -10.47 2.70
C ARG A 355 -11.27 -11.29 3.71
N GLY A 356 -11.97 -11.93 4.60
CA GLY A 356 -11.43 -12.91 5.53
C GLY A 356 -11.53 -14.32 4.99
#